data_3015051ad6f8ea26dad6afd51e8896ab
#
_entry.id   3015051ad6f8ea26dad6afd51e8896ab
#
_cell.length_a   1.000
_cell.length_b   1.000
_cell.length_c   1.000
_cell.angle_alpha   90.00
_cell.angle_beta   90.00
_cell.angle_gamma   90.00
#
_symmetry.space_group_name_H-M   'P 1'
#
loop_
_entity.id
_entity.type
_entity.pdbx_description
1 polymer ?
#
loop_
_entity_poly.entity_id
_entity_poly.type
_entity_poly.pdbx_seq_one_letter_code
_entity_poly.pdbx_strand_id
1 'polypeptide(L)'
;MDEKLAIIEKGAVAVKEKQILEVGKADEILKRYTSGNIMEGKGRAVMPGLINTHTHAAMVYFRGIADDLPLTEWLNNHIWPAENKWLSPEFISDAIELACLEMLKGGITTYNDMYFFEDAAGEAAKRIGMRAVLGSGILDFPSVSAKTTDEYLDNAERFVHNWKGDELITPCIAPHALYTCGTETLKKSKAMAGKLDVPLHIHLAETRWEVEEIQLRYKMRPVEYLADLGFLDETVLAAHCIWLEDNEIELLAKHKVGVSHCMESNLKLASGFAPVATMLAAGVKVTFGTDGAASNNDLNILSEMSTTAKVHKALSNNPTVLDAKTIVLMATRWGAEVLGLGRKVGSLEKGKIADVISINLAKPHLTPIYNIYSHIVYAAMASDVDFVMVNGKIVINNGRLLTADETEILFKAQQWCEKIRNS
;
A
#
# COMPACT_ATOMS: atom_id res chain seq x y z
N MET A 1 -11.32 15.23 -5.51
CA MET A 1 -10.20 15.82 -4.73
C MET A 1 -9.19 16.31 -5.75
N ASP A 2 -9.02 17.57 -5.83
CA ASP A 2 -7.98 18.24 -6.61
C ASP A 2 -6.84 18.70 -5.67
N GLU A 3 -5.91 19.51 -6.17
CA GLU A 3 -4.83 20.10 -5.34
C GLU A 3 -5.33 20.91 -4.14
N LYS A 4 -6.53 21.48 -4.25
CA LYS A 4 -7.15 22.30 -3.21
C LYS A 4 -8.01 21.50 -2.24
N LEU A 5 -8.12 20.18 -2.42
CA LEU A 5 -9.03 19.30 -1.67
C LEU A 5 -10.48 19.81 -1.69
N ALA A 6 -10.94 20.32 -2.83
CA ALA A 6 -12.27 20.89 -2.95
C ALA A 6 -13.35 19.81 -2.77
N ILE A 7 -14.37 20.15 -1.99
CA ILE A 7 -15.60 19.37 -1.87
C ILE A 7 -16.62 19.94 -2.85
N ILE A 8 -17.19 19.10 -3.69
CA ILE A 8 -18.27 19.46 -4.61
C ILE A 8 -19.57 18.83 -4.12
N GLU A 9 -20.37 19.61 -3.41
CA GLU A 9 -21.69 19.16 -3.00
C GLU A 9 -22.59 18.91 -4.21
N LYS A 10 -23.34 17.80 -4.18
CA LYS A 10 -24.13 17.30 -5.32
C LYS A 10 -23.25 17.20 -6.57
N GLY A 11 -22.04 16.67 -6.37
CA GLY A 11 -21.07 16.47 -7.43
C GLY A 11 -21.36 15.22 -8.25
N ALA A 12 -20.75 15.17 -9.44
CA ALA A 12 -20.69 13.96 -10.27
C ALA A 12 -19.31 13.82 -10.92
N VAL A 13 -18.97 12.60 -11.27
CA VAL A 13 -17.78 12.23 -12.03
C VAL A 13 -18.25 11.58 -13.33
N ALA A 14 -17.94 12.19 -14.47
CA ALA A 14 -18.17 11.60 -15.78
C ALA A 14 -16.96 10.76 -16.19
N VAL A 15 -17.19 9.49 -16.50
CA VAL A 15 -16.15 8.55 -16.91
C VAL A 15 -16.49 8.00 -18.28
N LYS A 16 -15.47 7.90 -19.16
CA LYS A 16 -15.57 7.20 -20.45
C LYS A 16 -14.40 6.23 -20.56
N GLU A 17 -14.70 4.97 -20.82
CA GLU A 17 -13.70 3.91 -20.83
C GLU A 17 -12.96 3.90 -19.50
N LYS A 18 -11.67 4.21 -19.48
CA LYS A 18 -10.86 4.24 -18.25
C LYS A 18 -10.59 5.67 -17.72
N GLN A 19 -11.04 6.71 -18.42
CA GLN A 19 -10.65 8.10 -18.09
C GLN A 19 -11.79 8.92 -17.47
N ILE A 20 -11.43 9.75 -16.50
CA ILE A 20 -12.27 10.82 -15.99
C ILE A 20 -12.35 11.94 -17.04
N LEU A 21 -13.55 12.16 -17.58
CA LEU A 21 -13.82 13.24 -18.52
C LEU A 21 -13.99 14.57 -17.82
N GLU A 22 -14.70 14.55 -16.72
CA GLU A 22 -15.04 15.75 -15.95
C GLU A 22 -15.48 15.42 -14.54
N VAL A 23 -15.20 16.34 -13.61
CA VAL A 23 -15.68 16.35 -12.22
C VAL A 23 -16.29 17.71 -11.94
N GLY A 24 -17.52 17.74 -11.44
CA GLY A 24 -18.23 19.02 -11.23
C GLY A 24 -19.61 18.83 -10.60
N LYS A 25 -20.44 19.86 -10.66
CA LYS A 25 -21.83 19.79 -10.23
C LYS A 25 -22.61 18.82 -11.12
N ALA A 26 -23.42 17.96 -10.52
CA ALA A 26 -24.16 16.92 -11.25
C ALA A 26 -25.09 17.49 -12.33
N ASP A 27 -25.80 18.58 -12.04
CA ASP A 27 -26.70 19.22 -12.97
C ASP A 27 -26.00 19.83 -14.20
N GLU A 28 -24.75 20.25 -14.06
CA GLU A 28 -23.93 20.76 -15.16
C GLU A 28 -23.37 19.60 -16.00
N ILE A 29 -22.90 18.51 -15.35
CA ILE A 29 -22.36 17.33 -16.03
C ILE A 29 -23.47 16.63 -16.82
N LEU A 30 -24.66 16.45 -16.26
CA LEU A 30 -25.80 15.83 -16.93
C LEU A 30 -26.32 16.60 -18.13
N LYS A 31 -26.10 17.92 -18.22
CA LYS A 31 -26.38 18.71 -19.43
C LYS A 31 -25.41 18.48 -20.57
N ARG A 32 -24.17 18.07 -20.25
CA ARG A 32 -23.08 17.91 -21.24
C ARG A 32 -22.84 16.47 -21.67
N TYR A 33 -23.17 15.53 -20.81
CA TYR A 33 -22.92 14.12 -21.06
C TYR A 33 -24.18 13.29 -20.87
N THR A 34 -24.36 12.29 -21.74
CA THR A 34 -25.35 11.25 -21.61
C THR A 34 -24.68 9.91 -21.34
N SER A 35 -25.24 9.08 -20.47
CA SER A 35 -24.71 7.78 -20.15
C SER A 35 -25.84 6.76 -20.04
N GLY A 36 -25.60 5.55 -20.53
CA GLY A 36 -26.48 4.38 -20.28
C GLY A 36 -26.36 3.85 -18.83
N ASN A 37 -25.27 4.22 -18.13
CA ASN A 37 -25.01 3.80 -16.75
C ASN A 37 -24.86 5.04 -15.86
N ILE A 38 -25.89 5.34 -15.08
CA ILE A 38 -25.85 6.40 -14.08
C ILE A 38 -25.97 5.76 -12.71
N MET A 39 -24.96 5.97 -11.86
CA MET A 39 -24.99 5.53 -10.48
C MET A 39 -25.43 6.67 -9.57
N GLU A 40 -26.46 6.39 -8.75
CA GLU A 40 -27.00 7.35 -7.81
C GLU A 40 -26.02 7.59 -6.64
N GLY A 41 -25.55 8.81 -6.49
CA GLY A 41 -24.60 9.22 -5.45
C GLY A 41 -25.24 9.82 -4.20
N LYS A 42 -26.59 9.82 -4.09
CA LYS A 42 -27.27 10.42 -2.94
C LYS A 42 -26.89 9.73 -1.63
N GLY A 43 -26.49 10.53 -0.63
CA GLY A 43 -26.05 10.03 0.67
C GLY A 43 -24.69 9.33 0.64
N ARG A 44 -23.85 9.61 -0.38
CA ARG A 44 -22.51 9.04 -0.54
C ARG A 44 -21.44 10.11 -0.66
N ALA A 45 -20.23 9.77 -0.19
CA ALA A 45 -19.02 10.52 -0.53
C ALA A 45 -18.29 9.76 -1.64
N VAL A 46 -18.11 10.40 -2.79
CA VAL A 46 -17.32 9.87 -3.92
C VAL A 46 -15.92 10.47 -3.85
N MET A 47 -14.90 9.62 -3.85
CA MET A 47 -13.51 10.03 -3.70
C MET A 47 -12.56 9.13 -4.52
N PRO A 48 -11.28 9.53 -4.72
CA PRO A 48 -10.28 8.63 -5.28
C PRO A 48 -10.18 7.37 -4.44
N GLY A 49 -9.84 6.26 -5.08
CA GLY A 49 -9.52 5.04 -4.37
C GLY A 49 -8.37 5.23 -3.38
N LEU A 50 -8.44 4.51 -2.26
CA LEU A 50 -7.37 4.46 -1.27
C LEU A 50 -6.18 3.69 -1.84
N ILE A 51 -4.98 4.03 -1.38
CA ILE A 51 -3.72 3.44 -1.84
C ILE A 51 -2.96 2.87 -0.64
N ASN A 52 -2.70 1.58 -0.70
CA ASN A 52 -1.87 0.85 0.24
C ASN A 52 -0.43 0.80 -0.30
N THR A 53 0.49 1.56 0.28
CA THR A 53 1.84 1.73 -0.27
C THR A 53 2.85 0.70 0.22
N HIS A 54 2.47 -0.19 1.12
CA HIS A 54 3.31 -1.30 1.57
C HIS A 54 2.47 -2.45 2.10
N THR A 55 2.68 -3.63 1.54
CA THR A 55 2.10 -4.88 2.04
C THR A 55 2.96 -6.09 1.67
N HIS A 56 2.63 -7.23 2.27
CA HIS A 56 3.00 -8.59 1.88
C HIS A 56 1.68 -9.34 1.68
N ALA A 57 1.00 -9.03 0.57
CA ALA A 57 -0.43 -9.30 0.40
C ALA A 57 -0.79 -10.78 0.54
N ALA A 58 0.07 -11.69 0.04
CA ALA A 58 -0.18 -13.13 0.15
C ALA A 58 -0.09 -13.67 1.59
N MET A 59 0.44 -12.90 2.54
CA MET A 59 0.43 -13.26 3.97
C MET A 59 -0.97 -13.28 4.59
N VAL A 60 -2.04 -12.97 3.85
CA VAL A 60 -3.42 -13.14 4.34
C VAL A 60 -3.72 -14.58 4.78
N TYR A 61 -3.02 -15.57 4.21
CA TYR A 61 -3.16 -16.97 4.62
C TYR A 61 -2.36 -17.32 5.89
N PHE A 62 -1.48 -16.42 6.33
CA PHE A 62 -0.74 -16.53 7.61
C PHE A 62 -1.32 -15.64 8.72
N ARG A 63 -2.43 -15.01 8.49
CA ARG A 63 -3.14 -14.18 9.48
C ARG A 63 -3.42 -14.94 10.77
N GLY A 64 -2.88 -14.46 11.89
CA GLY A 64 -3.06 -15.08 13.20
C GLY A 64 -2.31 -16.41 13.41
N ILE A 65 -1.33 -16.74 12.55
CA ILE A 65 -0.54 -17.98 12.72
C ILE A 65 0.45 -17.88 13.89
N ALA A 66 0.91 -16.67 14.18
CA ALA A 66 1.85 -16.39 15.26
C ALA A 66 1.68 -14.92 15.70
N ASP A 67 0.99 -14.70 16.81
CA ASP A 67 0.78 -13.38 17.38
C ASP A 67 1.58 -13.19 18.66
N ASP A 68 1.72 -11.93 19.12
CA ASP A 68 2.31 -11.55 20.41
C ASP A 68 3.78 -11.95 20.59
N LEU A 69 4.57 -11.85 19.50
CA LEU A 69 6.00 -12.18 19.46
C LEU A 69 6.86 -11.00 18.99
N PRO A 70 8.12 -10.87 19.47
CA PRO A 70 9.07 -9.93 18.89
C PRO A 70 9.35 -10.23 17.42
N LEU A 71 9.59 -9.20 16.58
CA LEU A 71 9.77 -9.31 15.13
C LEU A 71 10.79 -10.40 14.73
N THR A 72 11.97 -10.43 15.36
CA THR A 72 13.03 -11.40 15.01
C THR A 72 12.65 -12.84 15.33
N GLU A 73 11.96 -13.07 16.45
CA GLU A 73 11.43 -14.38 16.82
C GLU A 73 10.31 -14.80 15.88
N TRP A 74 9.38 -13.88 15.62
CA TRP A 74 8.26 -14.05 14.70
C TRP A 74 8.74 -14.44 13.30
N LEU A 75 9.73 -13.72 12.73
CA LEU A 75 10.29 -14.03 11.42
C LEU A 75 11.01 -15.38 11.41
N ASN A 76 11.98 -15.59 12.32
CA ASN A 76 12.87 -16.76 12.27
C ASN A 76 12.17 -18.08 12.61
N ASN A 77 11.23 -18.06 13.58
CA ASN A 77 10.66 -19.28 14.13
C ASN A 77 9.28 -19.62 13.55
N HIS A 78 8.60 -18.66 12.92
CA HIS A 78 7.22 -18.85 12.45
C HIS A 78 7.05 -18.49 10.97
N ILE A 79 7.36 -17.28 10.55
CA ILE A 79 7.03 -16.82 9.19
C ILE A 79 7.93 -17.41 8.13
N TRP A 80 9.25 -17.28 8.24
CA TRP A 80 10.17 -17.87 7.25
C TRP A 80 10.06 -19.40 7.14
N PRO A 81 9.89 -20.17 8.22
CA PRO A 81 9.57 -21.59 8.12
C PRO A 81 8.24 -21.87 7.40
N ALA A 82 7.18 -21.09 7.67
CA ALA A 82 5.90 -21.23 6.98
C ALA A 82 6.02 -20.89 5.50
N GLU A 83 6.69 -19.79 5.16
CA GLU A 83 6.96 -19.39 3.77
C GLU A 83 7.75 -20.45 3.02
N ASN A 84 8.84 -20.95 3.60
CA ASN A 84 9.64 -22.03 2.99
C ASN A 84 8.86 -23.33 2.76
N LYS A 85 7.84 -23.59 3.56
CA LYS A 85 7.01 -24.78 3.45
C LYS A 85 5.87 -24.65 2.46
N TRP A 86 5.22 -23.47 2.42
CA TRP A 86 3.93 -23.33 1.77
C TRP A 86 3.93 -22.49 0.50
N LEU A 87 4.86 -21.52 0.36
CA LEU A 87 4.84 -20.65 -0.79
C LEU A 87 5.08 -21.40 -2.10
N SER A 88 4.19 -21.18 -3.01
CA SER A 88 4.22 -21.65 -4.40
C SER A 88 3.44 -20.67 -5.27
N PRO A 89 3.59 -20.71 -6.59
CA PRO A 89 2.75 -19.87 -7.47
C PRO A 89 1.26 -20.07 -7.26
N GLU A 90 0.79 -21.28 -6.93
CA GLU A 90 -0.60 -21.58 -6.62
C GLU A 90 -1.04 -20.91 -5.31
N PHE A 91 -0.24 -21.07 -4.24
CA PHE A 91 -0.49 -20.41 -2.95
C PHE A 91 -0.61 -18.90 -3.13
N ILE A 92 0.36 -18.28 -3.82
CA ILE A 92 0.38 -16.83 -4.06
C ILE A 92 -0.85 -16.40 -4.85
N SER A 93 -1.19 -17.09 -5.94
CA SER A 93 -2.37 -16.77 -6.75
C SER A 93 -3.65 -16.76 -5.93
N ASP A 94 -3.90 -17.81 -5.14
CA ASP A 94 -5.11 -17.92 -4.32
C ASP A 94 -5.12 -16.90 -3.16
N ALA A 95 -3.97 -16.68 -2.51
CA ALA A 95 -3.86 -15.72 -1.42
C ALA A 95 -4.05 -14.27 -1.91
N ILE A 96 -3.52 -13.91 -3.07
CA ILE A 96 -3.70 -12.58 -3.67
C ILE A 96 -5.16 -12.34 -4.05
N GLU A 97 -5.90 -13.35 -4.50
CA GLU A 97 -7.35 -13.20 -4.74
C GLU A 97 -8.09 -12.78 -3.46
N LEU A 98 -7.77 -13.40 -2.31
CA LEU A 98 -8.35 -13.03 -1.01
C LEU A 98 -7.90 -11.63 -0.57
N ALA A 99 -6.61 -11.32 -0.68
CA ALA A 99 -6.06 -10.01 -0.32
C ALA A 99 -6.70 -8.89 -1.14
N CYS A 100 -6.82 -9.07 -2.47
CA CYS A 100 -7.48 -8.12 -3.34
C CYS A 100 -8.97 -7.94 -3.00
N LEU A 101 -9.68 -9.04 -2.70
CA LEU A 101 -11.09 -8.98 -2.25
C LEU A 101 -11.24 -8.12 -0.98
N GLU A 102 -10.40 -8.37 0.03
CA GLU A 102 -10.42 -7.60 1.28
C GLU A 102 -10.10 -6.13 1.05
N MET A 103 -9.02 -5.83 0.34
CA MET A 103 -8.59 -4.47 0.03
C MET A 103 -9.64 -3.71 -0.79
N LEU A 104 -10.21 -4.30 -1.83
CA LEU A 104 -11.27 -3.68 -2.64
C LEU A 104 -12.52 -3.39 -1.81
N LYS A 105 -12.94 -4.30 -0.94
CA LYS A 105 -14.06 -4.06 -0.02
C LYS A 105 -13.76 -2.95 0.99
N GLY A 106 -12.50 -2.70 1.29
CA GLY A 106 -12.03 -1.57 2.09
C GLY A 106 -11.84 -0.26 1.31
N GLY A 107 -12.09 -0.25 -0.01
CA GLY A 107 -11.93 0.93 -0.86
C GLY A 107 -10.50 1.17 -1.36
N ILE A 108 -9.60 0.22 -1.19
CA ILE A 108 -8.25 0.27 -1.74
C ILE A 108 -8.33 -0.13 -3.21
N THR A 109 -7.85 0.74 -4.10
CA THR A 109 -7.82 0.48 -5.54
C THR A 109 -6.43 0.18 -6.07
N THR A 110 -5.40 0.52 -5.28
CA THR A 110 -3.99 0.30 -5.61
C THR A 110 -3.25 -0.17 -4.37
N TYR A 111 -2.44 -1.22 -4.50
CA TYR A 111 -1.53 -1.65 -3.46
C TYR A 111 -0.10 -1.77 -4.00
N ASN A 112 0.88 -1.67 -3.10
CA ASN A 112 2.29 -1.93 -3.38
C ASN A 112 2.75 -3.12 -2.55
N ASP A 113 3.30 -4.13 -3.21
CA ASP A 113 3.72 -5.39 -2.60
C ASP A 113 5.22 -5.63 -2.76
N MET A 114 5.79 -6.31 -1.80
CA MET A 114 7.13 -6.88 -1.83
C MET A 114 7.03 -8.32 -1.36
N TYR A 115 7.08 -9.27 -2.29
CA TYR A 115 6.97 -10.67 -1.91
C TYR A 115 7.66 -11.60 -2.91
N PHE A 116 7.21 -12.85 -2.97
CA PHE A 116 7.75 -13.89 -3.83
C PHE A 116 6.72 -14.34 -4.89
N PHE A 117 7.19 -14.87 -6.01
CA PHE A 117 6.34 -15.34 -7.12
C PHE A 117 5.40 -14.25 -7.68
N GLU A 118 5.91 -13.04 -7.85
CA GLU A 118 5.12 -11.86 -8.23
C GLU A 118 4.45 -11.95 -9.62
N ASP A 119 4.93 -12.83 -10.51
CA ASP A 119 4.20 -13.13 -11.76
C ASP A 119 2.81 -13.73 -11.44
N ALA A 120 2.72 -14.65 -10.47
CA ALA A 120 1.44 -15.23 -10.03
C ALA A 120 0.57 -14.19 -9.30
N ALA A 121 1.18 -13.30 -8.51
CA ALA A 121 0.50 -12.20 -7.86
C ALA A 121 -0.10 -11.21 -8.88
N GLY A 122 0.68 -10.83 -9.90
CA GLY A 122 0.24 -9.94 -10.97
C GLY A 122 -0.94 -10.49 -11.76
N GLU A 123 -0.89 -11.77 -12.15
CA GLU A 123 -1.99 -12.43 -12.84
C GLU A 123 -3.26 -12.51 -11.98
N ALA A 124 -3.14 -12.81 -10.67
CA ALA A 124 -4.27 -12.85 -9.76
C ALA A 124 -4.89 -11.45 -9.55
N ALA A 125 -4.08 -10.42 -9.32
CA ALA A 125 -4.54 -9.05 -9.18
C ALA A 125 -5.29 -8.57 -10.44
N LYS A 126 -4.79 -8.92 -11.64
CA LYS A 126 -5.48 -8.61 -12.92
C LYS A 126 -6.80 -9.32 -13.06
N ARG A 127 -6.90 -10.61 -12.68
CA ARG A 127 -8.19 -11.35 -12.71
C ARG A 127 -9.24 -10.70 -11.84
N ILE A 128 -8.85 -10.28 -10.65
CA ILE A 128 -9.75 -9.57 -9.71
C ILE A 128 -10.04 -8.14 -10.19
N GLY A 129 -9.16 -7.54 -11.00
CA GLY A 129 -9.29 -6.19 -11.52
C GLY A 129 -8.71 -5.13 -10.60
N MET A 130 -7.71 -5.45 -9.82
CA MET A 130 -7.03 -4.53 -8.89
C MET A 130 -5.73 -3.99 -9.49
N ARG A 131 -5.40 -2.73 -9.24
CA ARG A 131 -4.12 -2.14 -9.60
C ARG A 131 -3.07 -2.49 -8.55
N ALA A 132 -1.84 -2.83 -9.01
CA ALA A 132 -0.74 -3.15 -8.11
C ALA A 132 0.60 -2.57 -8.60
N VAL A 133 1.46 -2.24 -7.64
CA VAL A 133 2.90 -2.07 -7.83
C VAL A 133 3.54 -3.28 -7.17
N LEU A 134 4.26 -4.11 -7.92
CA LEU A 134 4.75 -5.39 -7.41
C LEU A 134 6.27 -5.48 -7.56
N GLY A 135 6.94 -5.94 -6.51
CA GLY A 135 8.38 -6.11 -6.47
C GLY A 135 8.79 -7.48 -5.97
N SER A 136 9.47 -8.25 -6.83
CA SER A 136 10.07 -9.50 -6.39
C SER A 136 11.12 -9.24 -5.31
N GLY A 137 10.93 -9.82 -4.13
CA GLY A 137 11.83 -9.65 -2.98
C GLY A 137 13.24 -10.14 -3.30
N ILE A 138 14.26 -9.33 -2.96
CA ILE A 138 15.68 -9.65 -3.15
C ILE A 138 16.32 -9.83 -1.78
N LEU A 139 17.05 -10.95 -1.61
CA LEU A 139 17.72 -11.35 -0.36
C LEU A 139 19.13 -11.86 -0.65
N ASP A 140 20.01 -11.83 0.37
CA ASP A 140 21.35 -12.42 0.29
C ASP A 140 21.45 -13.84 0.91
N PHE A 141 20.31 -14.48 1.11
CA PHE A 141 20.23 -15.86 1.57
C PHE A 141 19.14 -16.65 0.81
N PRO A 142 19.24 -17.98 0.75
CA PRO A 142 18.30 -18.82 0.00
C PRO A 142 16.87 -18.76 0.56
N SER A 143 15.88 -18.78 -0.35
CA SER A 143 14.46 -19.00 -0.05
C SER A 143 13.84 -19.99 -1.04
N VAL A 144 12.50 -20.07 -1.05
CA VAL A 144 11.75 -20.88 -2.01
C VAL A 144 11.84 -20.33 -3.44
N SER A 145 12.05 -19.03 -3.60
CA SER A 145 12.01 -18.36 -4.92
C SER A 145 13.38 -18.29 -5.60
N ALA A 146 14.47 -18.31 -4.85
CA ALA A 146 15.85 -18.30 -5.37
C ALA A 146 16.85 -18.87 -4.37
N LYS A 147 18.01 -19.34 -4.87
CA LYS A 147 19.07 -19.94 -4.05
C LYS A 147 20.27 -19.01 -3.89
N THR A 148 20.42 -18.05 -4.74
CA THR A 148 21.52 -17.06 -4.76
C THR A 148 21.01 -15.65 -5.01
N THR A 149 21.79 -14.65 -4.60
CA THR A 149 21.48 -13.23 -4.86
C THR A 149 21.33 -12.94 -6.35
N ASP A 150 22.17 -13.53 -7.20
CA ASP A 150 22.08 -13.32 -8.65
C ASP A 150 20.78 -13.90 -9.20
N GLU A 151 20.30 -15.07 -8.73
CA GLU A 151 18.97 -15.59 -9.10
C GLU A 151 17.83 -14.67 -8.69
N TYR A 152 17.88 -14.03 -7.51
CA TYR A 152 16.90 -13.02 -7.11
C TYR A 152 16.90 -11.82 -8.05
N LEU A 153 18.08 -11.32 -8.39
CA LEU A 153 18.23 -10.19 -9.31
C LEU A 153 17.72 -10.54 -10.71
N ASP A 154 18.05 -11.73 -11.23
CA ASP A 154 17.56 -12.22 -12.52
C ASP A 154 16.04 -12.38 -12.52
N ASN A 155 15.45 -12.89 -11.44
CA ASN A 155 14.00 -12.98 -11.26
C ASN A 155 13.35 -11.59 -11.26
N ALA A 156 13.93 -10.62 -10.56
CA ALA A 156 13.43 -9.25 -10.52
C ALA A 156 13.52 -8.58 -11.91
N GLU A 157 14.65 -8.72 -12.63
CA GLU A 157 14.81 -8.17 -13.98
C GLU A 157 13.79 -8.79 -14.95
N ARG A 158 13.62 -10.12 -14.92
CA ARG A 158 12.64 -10.84 -15.73
C ARG A 158 11.21 -10.38 -15.42
N PHE A 159 10.86 -10.23 -14.16
CA PHE A 159 9.55 -9.73 -13.73
C PHE A 159 9.28 -8.33 -14.31
N VAL A 160 10.25 -7.42 -14.24
CA VAL A 160 10.11 -6.08 -14.85
C VAL A 160 9.88 -6.19 -16.35
N HIS A 161 10.61 -7.04 -17.06
CA HIS A 161 10.42 -7.21 -18.52
C HIS A 161 9.05 -7.77 -18.87
N ASN A 162 8.49 -8.67 -18.04
CA ASN A 162 7.18 -9.26 -18.27
C ASN A 162 6.05 -8.24 -18.09
N TRP A 163 6.19 -7.30 -17.14
CA TRP A 163 5.08 -6.46 -16.70
C TRP A 163 5.21 -4.98 -17.05
N LYS A 164 6.38 -4.50 -17.47
CA LYS A 164 6.56 -3.09 -17.82
C LYS A 164 5.64 -2.69 -18.97
N GLY A 165 4.77 -1.72 -18.71
CA GLY A 165 3.78 -1.24 -19.69
C GLY A 165 2.39 -1.84 -19.53
N ASP A 166 2.17 -2.76 -18.56
CA ASP A 166 0.83 -3.26 -18.25
C ASP A 166 -0.05 -2.13 -17.69
N GLU A 167 -1.37 -2.22 -17.89
CA GLU A 167 -2.30 -1.18 -17.48
C GLU A 167 -2.60 -1.16 -15.98
N LEU A 168 -2.54 -2.33 -15.33
CA LEU A 168 -2.85 -2.51 -13.90
C LEU A 168 -1.61 -2.78 -13.09
N ILE A 169 -0.64 -3.52 -13.63
CA ILE A 169 0.55 -3.93 -12.90
C ILE A 169 1.73 -3.04 -13.26
N THR A 170 2.34 -2.45 -12.25
CA THR A 170 3.58 -1.68 -12.36
C THR A 170 4.67 -2.44 -11.62
N PRO A 171 5.73 -2.91 -12.30
CA PRO A 171 6.83 -3.60 -11.61
C PRO A 171 7.71 -2.61 -10.86
N CYS A 172 8.30 -3.05 -9.75
CA CYS A 172 9.35 -2.33 -9.01
C CYS A 172 10.50 -3.28 -8.62
N ILE A 173 11.61 -2.73 -8.16
CA ILE A 173 12.73 -3.49 -7.59
C ILE A 173 12.62 -3.43 -6.07
N ALA A 174 12.72 -4.58 -5.41
CA ALA A 174 12.38 -4.70 -3.99
C ALA A 174 13.49 -5.41 -3.17
N PRO A 175 14.68 -4.80 -2.95
CA PRO A 175 15.62 -5.30 -1.95
C PRO A 175 14.97 -5.20 -0.57
N HIS A 176 14.96 -6.31 0.17
CA HIS A 176 14.15 -6.44 1.38
C HIS A 176 14.50 -5.42 2.46
N ALA A 177 15.74 -5.44 2.96
CA ALA A 177 16.22 -4.54 4.01
C ALA A 177 17.75 -4.53 4.08
N LEU A 178 18.33 -3.57 4.83
CA LEU A 178 19.80 -3.47 4.97
C LEU A 178 20.42 -4.64 5.74
N TYR A 179 19.67 -5.31 6.59
CA TYR A 179 20.17 -6.46 7.35
C TYR A 179 20.07 -7.78 6.57
N THR A 180 19.33 -7.79 5.47
CA THR A 180 19.16 -8.96 4.58
C THR A 180 19.81 -8.79 3.22
N CYS A 181 20.23 -7.57 2.86
CA CYS A 181 20.90 -7.22 1.62
C CYS A 181 22.20 -6.46 1.91
N GLY A 182 23.32 -7.00 1.48
CA GLY A 182 24.63 -6.35 1.61
C GLY A 182 24.83 -5.22 0.60
N THR A 183 25.94 -4.51 0.73
CA THR A 183 26.31 -3.36 -0.09
C THR A 183 26.18 -3.61 -1.59
N GLU A 184 26.70 -4.73 -2.08
CA GLU A 184 26.72 -5.02 -3.52
C GLU A 184 25.32 -5.31 -4.05
N THR A 185 24.48 -6.00 -3.28
CA THR A 185 23.08 -6.26 -3.62
C THR A 185 22.28 -4.98 -3.70
N LEU A 186 22.46 -4.07 -2.73
CA LEU A 186 21.81 -2.75 -2.74
C LEU A 186 22.24 -1.91 -3.96
N LYS A 187 23.54 -1.88 -4.28
CA LYS A 187 24.07 -1.17 -5.46
C LYS A 187 23.54 -1.77 -6.77
N LYS A 188 23.54 -3.10 -6.90
CA LYS A 188 22.99 -3.80 -8.07
C LYS A 188 21.50 -3.51 -8.23
N SER A 189 20.72 -3.57 -7.14
CA SER A 189 19.28 -3.26 -7.13
C SER A 189 19.01 -1.82 -7.57
N LYS A 190 19.77 -0.84 -7.04
CA LYS A 190 19.65 0.56 -7.43
C LYS A 190 20.00 0.80 -8.89
N ALA A 191 21.11 0.24 -9.37
CA ALA A 191 21.52 0.33 -10.77
C ALA A 191 20.49 -0.30 -11.71
N MET A 192 19.91 -1.46 -11.31
CA MET A 192 18.85 -2.15 -12.06
C MET A 192 17.59 -1.28 -12.14
N ALA A 193 17.12 -0.74 -11.03
CA ALA A 193 15.93 0.13 -11.01
C ALA A 193 16.12 1.35 -11.93
N GLY A 194 17.29 2.00 -11.89
CA GLY A 194 17.63 3.11 -12.79
C GLY A 194 17.73 2.69 -14.27
N LYS A 195 18.37 1.56 -14.57
CA LYS A 195 18.47 1.01 -15.95
C LYS A 195 17.09 0.69 -16.53
N LEU A 196 16.22 0.11 -15.69
CA LEU A 196 14.89 -0.33 -16.12
C LEU A 196 13.83 0.76 -15.96
N ASP A 197 14.15 1.92 -15.39
CA ASP A 197 13.23 3.03 -15.16
C ASP A 197 11.97 2.56 -14.42
N VAL A 198 12.16 2.00 -13.21
CA VAL A 198 11.11 1.50 -12.32
C VAL A 198 11.35 1.95 -10.88
N PRO A 199 10.30 2.03 -10.03
CA PRO A 199 10.44 2.36 -8.61
C PRO A 199 11.26 1.32 -7.83
N LEU A 200 11.72 1.73 -6.65
CA LEU A 200 12.44 0.91 -5.71
C LEU A 200 11.75 0.93 -4.34
N HIS A 201 11.59 -0.24 -3.73
CA HIS A 201 10.90 -0.44 -2.46
C HIS A 201 11.80 -1.17 -1.47
N ILE A 202 11.88 -0.70 -0.21
CA ILE A 202 12.77 -1.26 0.82
C ILE A 202 12.20 -1.03 2.23
N HIS A 203 12.40 -1.97 3.17
CA HIS A 203 12.20 -1.72 4.61
C HIS A 203 13.37 -0.94 5.16
N LEU A 204 13.10 0.05 6.02
CA LEU A 204 14.14 0.96 6.51
C LEU A 204 13.89 1.39 7.96
N ALA A 205 14.88 1.15 8.81
CA ALA A 205 14.91 1.59 10.20
C ALA A 205 13.63 1.20 10.99
N GLU A 206 13.15 -0.03 10.79
CA GLU A 206 11.94 -0.53 11.41
C GLU A 206 12.14 -0.81 12.90
N THR A 207 13.26 -1.42 13.27
CA THR A 207 13.55 -1.78 14.66
C THR A 207 14.83 -1.12 15.17
N ARG A 208 14.91 -0.95 16.49
CA ARG A 208 16.16 -0.48 17.12
C ARG A 208 17.31 -1.44 16.82
N TRP A 209 17.03 -2.75 16.83
CA TRP A 209 18.02 -3.77 16.50
C TRP A 209 18.60 -3.57 15.09
N GLU A 210 17.78 -3.30 14.10
CA GLU A 210 18.26 -3.00 12.74
C GLU A 210 19.23 -1.82 12.72
N VAL A 211 18.85 -0.72 13.39
CA VAL A 211 19.70 0.48 13.46
C VAL A 211 21.03 0.17 14.12
N GLU A 212 21.03 -0.52 15.25
CA GLU A 212 22.24 -0.90 15.99
C GLU A 212 23.13 -1.84 15.15
N GLU A 213 22.54 -2.81 14.46
CA GLU A 213 23.25 -3.74 13.59
C GLU A 213 23.92 -3.04 12.41
N ILE A 214 23.22 -2.11 11.74
CA ILE A 214 23.76 -1.33 10.62
C ILE A 214 24.87 -0.39 11.09
N GLN A 215 24.70 0.27 12.24
CA GLN A 215 25.77 1.08 12.84
C GLN A 215 27.01 0.25 13.21
N LEU A 216 26.80 -0.96 13.68
CA LEU A 216 27.93 -1.86 13.98
C LEU A 216 28.72 -2.24 12.73
N ARG A 217 28.00 -2.63 11.65
CA ARG A 217 28.59 -3.09 10.37
C ARG A 217 29.26 -1.96 9.60
N TYR A 218 28.57 -0.82 9.44
CA TYR A 218 28.96 0.22 8.49
C TYR A 218 29.43 1.53 9.15
N LYS A 219 29.34 1.65 10.49
CA LYS A 219 29.67 2.85 11.26
C LYS A 219 28.83 4.09 10.89
N MET A 220 27.67 3.85 10.27
CA MET A 220 26.67 4.82 9.84
C MET A 220 25.29 4.35 10.24
N ARG A 221 24.35 5.26 10.43
CA ARG A 221 22.94 4.93 10.61
C ARG A 221 22.32 4.52 9.26
N PRO A 222 21.17 3.80 9.26
CA PRO A 222 20.59 3.23 8.04
C PRO A 222 20.41 4.23 6.89
N VAL A 223 19.81 5.39 7.14
CA VAL A 223 19.57 6.39 6.08
C VAL A 223 20.85 7.07 5.63
N GLU A 224 21.78 7.34 6.55
CA GLU A 224 23.11 7.89 6.22
C GLU A 224 23.87 6.95 5.30
N TYR A 225 23.84 5.65 5.62
CA TYR A 225 24.49 4.63 4.81
C TYR A 225 23.88 4.51 3.40
N LEU A 226 22.56 4.52 3.27
CA LEU A 226 21.91 4.54 1.96
C LEU A 226 22.21 5.82 1.17
N ALA A 227 22.31 6.96 1.84
CA ALA A 227 22.69 8.21 1.20
C ALA A 227 24.13 8.16 0.67
N ASP A 228 25.10 7.63 1.47
CA ASP A 228 26.50 7.45 1.07
C ASP A 228 26.63 6.50 -0.14
N LEU A 229 25.81 5.47 -0.21
CA LEU A 229 25.74 4.55 -1.36
C LEU A 229 25.13 5.18 -2.63
N GLY A 230 24.56 6.39 -2.56
CA GLY A 230 23.80 6.99 -3.65
C GLY A 230 22.48 6.24 -3.96
N PHE A 231 21.94 5.54 -2.95
CA PHE A 231 20.73 4.75 -3.11
C PHE A 231 19.45 5.59 -3.10
N LEU A 232 19.46 6.74 -2.39
CA LEU A 232 18.29 7.57 -2.15
C LEU A 232 17.99 8.53 -3.31
N ASP A 233 16.76 8.51 -3.82
CA ASP A 233 16.16 9.52 -4.69
C ASP A 233 14.62 9.43 -4.66
N GLU A 234 13.93 10.20 -5.51
CA GLU A 234 12.47 10.25 -5.59
C GLU A 234 11.79 8.97 -6.09
N THR A 235 12.55 7.98 -6.57
CA THR A 235 12.01 6.67 -7.00
C THR A 235 11.97 5.66 -5.85
N VAL A 236 12.56 5.99 -4.70
CA VAL A 236 12.64 5.11 -3.53
C VAL A 236 11.43 5.31 -2.63
N LEU A 237 10.77 4.20 -2.29
CA LEU A 237 9.79 4.10 -1.22
C LEU A 237 10.37 3.29 -0.07
N ALA A 238 10.46 3.89 1.11
CA ALA A 238 10.93 3.26 2.34
C ALA A 238 9.75 2.92 3.27
N ALA A 239 9.62 1.65 3.67
CA ALA A 239 8.60 1.23 4.63
C ALA A 239 9.10 1.43 6.07
N HIS A 240 8.16 1.68 6.98
CA HIS A 240 8.30 1.89 8.42
C HIS A 240 8.97 3.19 8.85
N CYS A 241 10.28 3.37 8.65
CA CYS A 241 11.04 4.58 9.02
C CYS A 241 10.79 5.01 10.48
N ILE A 242 10.91 4.06 11.44
CA ILE A 242 10.55 4.27 12.84
C ILE A 242 11.69 4.94 13.60
N TRP A 243 12.89 4.38 13.53
CA TRP A 243 14.02 4.76 14.37
C TRP A 243 14.94 5.76 13.65
N LEU A 244 14.39 6.93 13.28
CA LEU A 244 15.09 8.00 12.58
C LEU A 244 15.56 9.10 13.55
N GLU A 245 16.71 9.71 13.25
CA GLU A 245 17.17 10.96 13.82
C GLU A 245 16.91 12.14 12.86
N ASP A 246 16.97 13.38 13.37
CA ASP A 246 16.61 14.58 12.59
C ASP A 246 17.42 14.71 11.30
N ASN A 247 18.74 14.43 11.35
CA ASN A 247 19.60 14.45 10.17
C ASN A 247 19.20 13.39 9.11
N GLU A 248 18.68 12.23 9.53
CA GLU A 248 18.17 11.20 8.62
C GLU A 248 16.86 11.65 7.96
N ILE A 249 15.98 12.33 8.70
CA ILE A 249 14.75 12.93 8.17
C ILE A 249 15.09 14.02 7.13
N GLU A 250 16.11 14.86 7.39
CA GLU A 250 16.59 15.84 6.43
C GLU A 250 17.14 15.19 5.14
N LEU A 251 17.84 14.05 5.26
CA LEU A 251 18.29 13.27 4.09
C LEU A 251 17.13 12.73 3.28
N LEU A 252 16.12 12.12 3.92
CA LEU A 252 14.91 11.63 3.23
C LEU A 252 14.20 12.78 2.49
N ALA A 253 14.04 13.93 3.14
CA ALA A 253 13.44 15.12 2.54
C ALA A 253 14.25 15.65 1.35
N LYS A 254 15.58 15.79 1.52
CA LYS A 254 16.50 16.26 0.48
C LYS A 254 16.47 15.39 -0.77
N HIS A 255 16.40 14.07 -0.57
CA HIS A 255 16.35 13.09 -1.66
C HIS A 255 14.93 12.78 -2.14
N LYS A 256 13.88 13.39 -1.54
CA LYS A 256 12.47 13.21 -1.86
C LYS A 256 11.99 11.75 -1.74
N VAL A 257 12.60 11.00 -0.84
CA VAL A 257 12.19 9.61 -0.57
C VAL A 257 10.76 9.59 -0.07
N GLY A 258 9.93 8.69 -0.63
CA GLY A 258 8.60 8.40 -0.10
C GLY A 258 8.67 7.48 1.12
N VAL A 259 7.79 7.68 2.09
CA VAL A 259 7.70 6.81 3.28
C VAL A 259 6.33 6.16 3.36
N SER A 260 6.31 4.83 3.51
CA SER A 260 5.10 4.06 3.83
C SER A 260 5.04 3.79 5.33
N HIS A 261 4.13 4.45 6.02
CA HIS A 261 3.92 4.30 7.46
C HIS A 261 2.92 3.19 7.74
N CYS A 262 3.32 2.18 8.52
CA CYS A 262 2.54 0.99 8.83
C CYS A 262 2.21 0.98 10.33
N MET A 263 1.31 1.89 10.75
CA MET A 263 1.07 2.17 12.17
C MET A 263 0.63 0.94 12.96
N GLU A 264 -0.35 0.19 12.44
CA GLU A 264 -0.94 -0.91 13.19
C GLU A 264 0.02 -2.11 13.29
N SER A 265 0.79 -2.41 12.23
CA SER A 265 1.90 -3.38 12.31
C SER A 265 2.98 -2.94 13.31
N ASN A 266 3.42 -1.66 13.23
CA ASN A 266 4.43 -1.13 14.15
C ASN A 266 3.98 -1.21 15.63
N LEU A 267 2.69 -1.00 15.88
CA LEU A 267 2.10 -1.13 17.23
C LEU A 267 2.05 -2.59 17.67
N LYS A 268 1.55 -3.47 16.82
CA LYS A 268 1.36 -4.88 17.14
C LYS A 268 2.69 -5.59 17.42
N LEU A 269 3.71 -5.33 16.61
CA LEU A 269 5.06 -5.87 16.77
C LEU A 269 5.90 -5.11 17.80
N ALA A 270 5.34 -4.03 18.40
CA ALA A 270 6.04 -3.14 19.32
C ALA A 270 7.36 -2.60 18.74
N SER A 271 7.43 -2.41 17.41
CA SER A 271 8.61 -1.88 16.72
C SER A 271 8.92 -0.44 17.10
N GLY A 272 7.90 0.35 17.47
CA GLY A 272 8.04 1.74 17.93
C GLY A 272 7.12 2.72 17.22
N PHE A 273 7.42 4.02 17.35
CA PHE A 273 6.64 5.10 16.73
C PHE A 273 7.50 5.91 15.76
N ALA A 274 7.16 5.87 14.49
CA ALA A 274 7.83 6.69 13.49
C ALA A 274 7.59 8.20 13.76
N PRO A 275 8.57 9.08 13.52
CA PRO A 275 8.43 10.53 13.75
C PRO A 275 7.64 11.22 12.62
N VAL A 276 6.41 10.76 12.34
CA VAL A 276 5.60 11.18 11.19
C VAL A 276 5.39 12.70 11.16
N ALA A 277 5.09 13.33 12.30
CA ALA A 277 4.87 14.77 12.34
C ALA A 277 6.15 15.55 11.95
N THR A 278 7.33 15.09 12.38
CA THR A 278 8.62 15.69 12.04
C THR A 278 8.95 15.46 10.55
N MET A 279 8.72 14.26 10.03
CA MET A 279 8.91 13.96 8.60
C MET A 279 8.03 14.86 7.72
N LEU A 280 6.74 15.02 8.06
CA LEU A 280 5.83 15.91 7.32
C LEU A 280 6.28 17.38 7.39
N ALA A 281 6.73 17.85 8.55
CA ALA A 281 7.24 19.21 8.73
C ALA A 281 8.52 19.46 7.92
N ALA A 282 9.36 18.43 7.74
CA ALA A 282 10.56 18.49 6.88
C ALA A 282 10.24 18.36 5.38
N GLY A 283 8.98 18.09 4.99
CA GLY A 283 8.56 17.96 3.60
C GLY A 283 8.66 16.53 3.03
N VAL A 284 8.91 15.52 3.85
CA VAL A 284 8.84 14.11 3.44
C VAL A 284 7.39 13.73 3.16
N LYS A 285 7.12 13.08 2.03
CA LYS A 285 5.80 12.50 1.76
C LYS A 285 5.65 11.18 2.50
N VAL A 286 4.84 11.21 3.56
CA VAL A 286 4.45 10.02 4.31
C VAL A 286 3.09 9.53 3.81
N THR A 287 2.95 8.23 3.64
CA THR A 287 1.76 7.55 3.11
C THR A 287 1.39 6.38 4.01
N PHE A 288 0.38 5.60 3.67
CA PHE A 288 -0.04 4.45 4.46
C PHE A 288 0.27 3.13 3.79
N GLY A 289 0.86 2.20 4.56
CA GLY A 289 0.90 0.79 4.28
C GLY A 289 0.26 0.00 5.40
N THR A 290 -0.34 -1.13 5.08
CA THR A 290 -0.86 -2.05 6.11
C THR A 290 0.21 -3.03 6.59
N ASP A 291 1.30 -3.18 5.84
CA ASP A 291 2.19 -4.32 5.99
C ASP A 291 1.47 -5.66 5.67
N GLY A 292 2.02 -6.81 6.01
CA GLY A 292 1.37 -8.09 5.82
C GLY A 292 0.26 -8.37 6.85
N ALA A 293 -0.79 -9.10 6.44
CA ALA A 293 -1.85 -9.49 7.36
C ALA A 293 -1.38 -10.48 8.46
N ALA A 294 -0.17 -11.01 8.39
CA ALA A 294 0.45 -11.77 9.45
C ALA A 294 0.99 -10.86 10.58
N SER A 295 1.45 -9.64 10.27
CA SER A 295 1.96 -8.67 11.24
C SER A 295 0.93 -7.65 11.71
N ASN A 296 -0.09 -7.35 10.89
CA ASN A 296 -1.16 -6.37 11.17
C ASN A 296 -2.50 -7.04 11.52
N ASN A 297 -2.80 -8.18 10.93
CA ASN A 297 -4.05 -8.93 10.96
C ASN A 297 -5.16 -8.39 10.03
N ASP A 298 -5.04 -7.23 9.38
CA ASP A 298 -5.94 -6.79 8.31
C ASP A 298 -5.19 -6.06 7.17
N LEU A 299 -5.93 -5.70 6.12
CA LEU A 299 -5.45 -4.90 5.00
C LEU A 299 -6.33 -3.65 4.84
N ASN A 300 -6.54 -2.89 5.93
CA ASN A 300 -7.54 -1.83 6.04
C ASN A 300 -6.91 -0.43 6.21
N ILE A 301 -6.78 0.32 5.13
CA ILE A 301 -6.24 1.70 5.16
C ILE A 301 -7.12 2.67 5.96
N LEU A 302 -8.44 2.48 6.07
CA LEU A 302 -9.27 3.34 6.91
C LEU A 302 -8.94 3.17 8.40
N SER A 303 -8.57 1.96 8.83
CA SER A 303 -8.08 1.70 10.20
C SER A 303 -6.72 2.38 10.40
N GLU A 304 -5.77 2.18 9.50
CA GLU A 304 -4.45 2.85 9.53
C GLU A 304 -4.59 4.38 9.66
N MET A 305 -5.48 5.00 8.86
CA MET A 305 -5.76 6.43 8.91
C MET A 305 -6.23 6.88 10.30
N SER A 306 -7.19 6.16 10.87
CA SER A 306 -7.80 6.48 12.17
C SER A 306 -6.81 6.31 13.31
N THR A 307 -6.10 5.19 13.35
CA THR A 307 -5.12 4.85 14.37
C THR A 307 -3.94 5.82 14.34
N THR A 308 -3.36 6.07 13.15
CA THR A 308 -2.26 7.03 12.99
C THR A 308 -2.64 8.42 13.48
N ALA A 309 -3.81 8.94 13.04
CA ALA A 309 -4.24 10.28 13.43
C ALA A 309 -4.39 10.42 14.94
N LYS A 310 -4.96 9.42 15.62
CA LYS A 310 -5.17 9.45 17.08
C LYS A 310 -3.88 9.30 17.87
N VAL A 311 -3.05 8.33 17.49
CA VAL A 311 -1.80 8.02 18.21
C VAL A 311 -0.81 9.18 18.11
N HIS A 312 -0.59 9.74 16.91
CA HIS A 312 0.35 10.86 16.76
C HIS A 312 -0.10 12.13 17.44
N LYS A 313 -1.41 12.41 17.54
CA LYS A 313 -1.94 13.52 18.36
C LYS A 313 -1.61 13.32 19.84
N ALA A 314 -1.78 12.11 20.35
CA ALA A 314 -1.48 11.77 21.74
C ALA A 314 0.03 11.85 22.01
N LEU A 315 0.87 11.26 21.16
CA LEU A 315 2.33 11.29 21.29
C LEU A 315 2.90 12.71 21.27
N SER A 316 2.38 13.57 20.39
CA SER A 316 2.80 14.97 20.26
C SER A 316 2.19 15.89 21.32
N ASN A 317 1.26 15.39 22.13
CA ASN A 317 0.41 16.21 23.02
C ASN A 317 -0.19 17.43 22.29
N ASN A 318 -0.53 17.25 21.00
CA ASN A 318 -1.03 18.31 20.13
C ASN A 318 -2.14 17.77 19.20
N PRO A 319 -3.41 18.20 19.38
CA PRO A 319 -4.53 17.71 18.58
C PRO A 319 -4.54 18.24 17.14
N THR A 320 -3.65 19.16 16.78
CA THR A 320 -3.61 19.78 15.43
C THR A 320 -2.69 19.07 14.46
N VAL A 321 -1.77 18.21 14.94
CA VAL A 321 -0.89 17.43 14.03
C VAL A 321 -1.72 16.42 13.26
N LEU A 322 -1.28 16.07 12.06
CA LEU A 322 -1.94 15.07 11.21
C LEU A 322 -3.47 15.30 11.15
N ASP A 323 -3.88 16.50 10.72
CA ASP A 323 -5.29 16.80 10.54
C ASP A 323 -5.96 15.89 9.50
N ALA A 324 -7.29 15.81 9.53
CA ALA A 324 -8.03 14.85 8.70
C ALA A 324 -7.80 15.05 7.18
N LYS A 325 -7.54 16.27 6.70
CA LYS A 325 -7.25 16.50 5.28
C LYS A 325 -5.88 15.93 4.90
N THR A 326 -4.87 16.16 5.74
CA THR A 326 -3.53 15.60 5.56
C THR A 326 -3.59 14.06 5.54
N ILE A 327 -4.32 13.44 6.47
CA ILE A 327 -4.50 11.99 6.51
C ILE A 327 -5.14 11.46 5.21
N VAL A 328 -6.15 12.13 4.67
CA VAL A 328 -6.77 11.71 3.40
C VAL A 328 -5.80 11.88 2.22
N LEU A 329 -4.95 12.92 2.21
CA LEU A 329 -3.89 13.06 1.20
C LEU A 329 -2.87 11.92 1.26
N MET A 330 -2.43 11.54 2.46
CA MET A 330 -1.52 10.41 2.68
C MET A 330 -2.09 9.11 2.09
N ALA A 331 -3.38 8.86 2.29
CA ALA A 331 -4.08 7.65 1.83
C ALA A 331 -4.46 7.65 0.34
N THR A 332 -4.30 8.76 -0.37
CA THR A 332 -4.78 8.90 -1.77
C THR A 332 -3.70 9.50 -2.67
N ARG A 333 -3.66 10.83 -2.80
CA ARG A 333 -2.78 11.54 -3.74
C ARG A 333 -1.30 11.27 -3.48
N TRP A 334 -0.85 11.41 -2.24
CA TRP A 334 0.56 11.19 -1.92
C TRP A 334 0.93 9.72 -2.10
N GLY A 335 0.04 8.77 -1.78
CA GLY A 335 0.23 7.35 -2.09
C GLY A 335 0.50 7.12 -3.58
N ALA A 336 -0.30 7.74 -4.45
CA ALA A 336 -0.09 7.65 -5.89
C ALA A 336 1.24 8.31 -6.33
N GLU A 337 1.59 9.46 -5.74
CA GLU A 337 2.81 10.21 -6.09
C GLU A 337 4.08 9.42 -5.75
N VAL A 338 4.17 8.83 -4.54
CA VAL A 338 5.35 8.06 -4.12
C VAL A 338 5.51 6.74 -4.89
N LEU A 339 4.42 6.20 -5.44
CA LEU A 339 4.43 5.02 -6.31
C LEU A 339 4.69 5.35 -7.79
N GLY A 340 4.97 6.62 -8.13
CA GLY A 340 5.15 7.06 -9.52
C GLY A 340 3.85 7.11 -10.34
N LEU A 341 2.69 6.92 -9.69
CA LEU A 341 1.37 6.85 -10.32
C LEU A 341 0.59 8.17 -10.23
N GLY A 342 1.12 9.23 -9.64
CA GLY A 342 0.42 10.48 -9.34
C GLY A 342 -0.16 11.19 -10.57
N ARG A 343 0.40 10.97 -11.77
CA ARG A 343 -0.17 11.47 -13.03
C ARG A 343 -1.36 10.65 -13.52
N LYS A 344 -1.51 9.41 -13.04
CA LYS A 344 -2.54 8.46 -13.49
C LYS A 344 -3.73 8.38 -12.54
N VAL A 345 -3.49 8.27 -11.23
CA VAL A 345 -4.52 8.01 -10.19
C VAL A 345 -4.31 8.86 -8.93
N GLY A 346 -5.04 8.61 -7.86
CA GLY A 346 -4.90 9.24 -6.54
C GLY A 346 -5.68 10.55 -6.38
N SER A 347 -6.32 11.06 -7.42
CA SER A 347 -7.21 12.22 -7.36
C SER A 347 -8.29 12.14 -8.44
N LEU A 348 -9.42 12.82 -8.23
CA LEU A 348 -10.49 12.91 -9.22
C LEU A 348 -10.28 14.18 -10.08
N GLU A 349 -9.54 14.03 -11.16
CA GLU A 349 -9.20 15.12 -12.09
C GLU A 349 -9.37 14.67 -13.53
N LYS A 350 -9.80 15.61 -14.40
CA LYS A 350 -9.95 15.34 -15.82
C LYS A 350 -8.67 14.78 -16.44
N GLY A 351 -8.82 13.71 -17.20
CA GLY A 351 -7.73 13.03 -17.90
C GLY A 351 -7.04 11.93 -17.08
N LYS A 352 -7.25 11.87 -15.75
CA LYS A 352 -6.77 10.76 -14.93
C LYS A 352 -7.61 9.51 -15.15
N ILE A 353 -7.02 8.37 -14.77
CA ILE A 353 -7.71 7.09 -14.79
C ILE A 353 -8.75 7.07 -13.66
N ALA A 354 -9.90 6.48 -13.95
CA ALA A 354 -10.99 6.38 -13.00
C ALA A 354 -10.78 5.21 -12.03
N ASP A 355 -9.99 5.45 -10.99
CA ASP A 355 -9.92 4.66 -9.77
C ASP A 355 -10.72 5.42 -8.70
N VAL A 356 -11.96 5.01 -8.47
CA VAL A 356 -12.98 5.77 -7.73
C VAL A 356 -13.68 4.88 -6.73
N ILE A 357 -13.91 5.39 -5.53
CA ILE A 357 -14.73 4.70 -4.51
C ILE A 357 -15.90 5.56 -4.05
N SER A 358 -16.91 4.91 -3.50
CA SER A 358 -17.94 5.61 -2.72
C SER A 358 -18.09 5.03 -1.33
N ILE A 359 -18.23 5.93 -0.35
CA ILE A 359 -18.52 5.63 1.05
C ILE A 359 -19.99 5.98 1.29
N ASN A 360 -20.77 5.02 1.76
CA ASN A 360 -22.17 5.20 2.11
C ASN A 360 -22.28 5.94 3.45
N LEU A 361 -22.69 7.20 3.40
CA LEU A 361 -22.81 8.07 4.57
C LEU A 361 -24.14 7.92 5.32
N ALA A 362 -25.10 7.18 4.74
CA ALA A 362 -26.41 6.95 5.36
C ALA A 362 -26.36 5.83 6.43
N LYS A 363 -25.44 5.97 7.38
CA LYS A 363 -25.21 5.05 8.48
C LYS A 363 -25.31 5.79 9.82
N PRO A 364 -25.79 5.12 10.91
CA PRO A 364 -25.93 5.77 12.20
C PRO A 364 -24.63 6.42 12.72
N HIS A 365 -23.50 5.73 12.58
CA HIS A 365 -22.18 6.21 13.04
C HIS A 365 -21.58 7.32 12.17
N LEU A 366 -22.15 7.58 10.99
CA LEU A 366 -21.76 8.66 10.08
C LEU A 366 -22.76 9.83 10.05
N THR A 367 -23.73 9.86 10.96
CA THR A 367 -24.79 10.87 11.00
C THR A 367 -24.83 11.57 12.37
N PRO A 368 -24.92 12.93 12.40
CA PRO A 368 -24.96 13.91 11.31
C PRO A 368 -23.57 14.24 10.73
N ILE A 369 -23.50 14.82 9.53
CA ILE A 369 -22.25 15.17 8.86
C ILE A 369 -22.02 16.68 8.93
N TYR A 370 -20.95 17.10 9.63
CA TYR A 370 -20.49 18.49 9.69
C TYR A 370 -19.18 18.70 8.91
N ASN A 371 -18.31 17.67 8.87
CA ASN A 371 -17.01 17.70 8.19
C ASN A 371 -16.72 16.33 7.60
N ILE A 372 -16.77 16.24 6.26
CA ILE A 372 -16.60 14.97 5.56
C ILE A 372 -15.22 14.32 5.77
N TYR A 373 -14.13 15.12 5.85
CA TYR A 373 -12.80 14.59 6.11
C TYR A 373 -12.71 13.96 7.50
N SER A 374 -13.31 14.62 8.50
CA SER A 374 -13.40 14.07 9.86
C SER A 374 -14.14 12.73 9.88
N HIS A 375 -15.26 12.63 9.13
CA HIS A 375 -16.02 11.38 9.06
C HIS A 375 -15.23 10.25 8.40
N ILE A 376 -14.56 10.55 7.28
CA ILE A 376 -13.72 9.57 6.57
C ILE A 376 -12.60 9.04 7.48
N VAL A 377 -11.93 9.93 8.23
CA VAL A 377 -10.76 9.55 9.05
C VAL A 377 -11.13 8.91 10.38
N TYR A 378 -12.17 9.42 11.05
CA TYR A 378 -12.41 9.03 12.45
C TYR A 378 -13.62 8.13 12.66
N ALA A 379 -14.49 7.98 11.66
CA ALA A 379 -15.77 7.28 11.83
C ALA A 379 -16.06 6.25 10.74
N ALA A 380 -15.61 6.45 9.49
CA ALA A 380 -15.86 5.51 8.40
C ALA A 380 -15.12 4.18 8.62
N MET A 381 -15.75 3.11 8.22
CA MET A 381 -15.27 1.74 8.29
C MET A 381 -15.17 1.15 6.87
N ALA A 382 -14.34 0.11 6.67
CA ALA A 382 -14.26 -0.62 5.41
C ALA A 382 -15.64 -1.07 4.90
N SER A 383 -16.53 -1.51 5.78
CA SER A 383 -17.91 -1.93 5.46
C SER A 383 -18.84 -0.81 4.98
N ASP A 384 -18.40 0.45 5.03
CA ASP A 384 -19.16 1.58 4.50
C ASP A 384 -18.86 1.85 3.03
N VAL A 385 -17.80 1.25 2.48
CA VAL A 385 -17.47 1.29 1.06
C VAL A 385 -18.43 0.36 0.31
N ASP A 386 -19.27 0.93 -0.56
CA ASP A 386 -20.27 0.18 -1.29
C ASP A 386 -20.05 0.12 -2.80
N PHE A 387 -19.11 0.93 -3.31
CA PHE A 387 -18.76 0.98 -4.71
C PHE A 387 -17.26 1.19 -4.90
N VAL A 388 -16.67 0.42 -5.83
CA VAL A 388 -15.27 0.59 -6.24
C VAL A 388 -15.16 0.43 -7.75
N MET A 389 -14.46 1.37 -8.38
CA MET A 389 -14.08 1.35 -9.78
C MET A 389 -12.56 1.38 -9.88
N VAL A 390 -11.98 0.50 -10.67
CA VAL A 390 -10.55 0.44 -10.97
C VAL A 390 -10.36 0.45 -12.48
N ASN A 391 -9.48 1.30 -12.99
CA ASN A 391 -9.22 1.44 -14.43
C ASN A 391 -10.50 1.64 -15.26
N GLY A 392 -11.47 2.40 -14.70
CA GLY A 392 -12.76 2.66 -15.34
C GLY A 392 -13.75 1.48 -15.32
N LYS A 393 -13.39 0.35 -14.73
CA LYS A 393 -14.26 -0.82 -14.59
C LYS A 393 -14.82 -0.91 -13.18
N ILE A 394 -16.12 -1.14 -13.05
CA ILE A 394 -16.75 -1.36 -11.74
C ILE A 394 -16.35 -2.75 -11.26
N VAL A 395 -15.65 -2.81 -10.13
CA VAL A 395 -15.20 -4.07 -9.52
C VAL A 395 -16.01 -4.44 -8.26
N ILE A 396 -16.45 -3.42 -7.50
CA ILE A 396 -17.41 -3.61 -6.38
C ILE A 396 -18.66 -2.79 -6.68
N ASN A 397 -19.82 -3.38 -6.51
CA ASN A 397 -21.12 -2.70 -6.57
C ASN A 397 -22.04 -3.21 -5.47
N ASN A 398 -22.59 -2.29 -4.67
CA ASN A 398 -23.38 -2.60 -3.48
C ASN A 398 -22.66 -3.61 -2.55
N GLY A 399 -21.36 -3.44 -2.36
CA GLY A 399 -20.52 -4.28 -1.50
C GLY A 399 -20.21 -5.67 -2.05
N ARG A 400 -20.57 -5.99 -3.31
CA ARG A 400 -20.31 -7.30 -3.95
C ARG A 400 -19.25 -7.19 -5.03
N LEU A 401 -18.31 -8.11 -5.04
CA LEU A 401 -17.34 -8.27 -6.12
C LEU A 401 -18.03 -8.71 -7.41
N LEU A 402 -17.69 -8.07 -8.54
CA LEU A 402 -18.29 -8.38 -9.85
C LEU A 402 -17.35 -9.18 -10.78
N THR A 403 -16.06 -9.29 -10.43
CA THR A 403 -15.02 -9.84 -11.30
C THR A 403 -14.65 -11.29 -10.97
N ALA A 404 -15.06 -11.78 -9.79
CA ALA A 404 -14.84 -13.16 -9.36
C ALA A 404 -15.94 -13.62 -8.37
N ASP A 405 -15.97 -14.91 -8.06
CA ASP A 405 -16.89 -15.48 -7.07
C ASP A 405 -16.26 -15.41 -5.67
N GLU A 406 -16.79 -14.54 -4.80
CA GLU A 406 -16.36 -14.40 -3.41
C GLU A 406 -16.43 -15.71 -2.63
N THR A 407 -17.42 -16.57 -2.92
CA THR A 407 -17.61 -17.86 -2.23
C THR A 407 -16.47 -18.81 -2.57
N GLU A 408 -16.03 -18.84 -3.83
CA GLU A 408 -14.90 -19.64 -4.26
C GLU A 408 -13.59 -19.16 -3.63
N ILE A 409 -13.35 -17.84 -3.58
CA ILE A 409 -12.17 -17.27 -2.93
C ILE A 409 -12.11 -17.67 -1.45
N LEU A 410 -13.22 -17.52 -0.72
CA LEU A 410 -13.29 -17.89 0.69
C LEU A 410 -13.15 -19.40 0.91
N PHE A 411 -13.69 -20.22 0.00
CA PHE A 411 -13.56 -21.67 0.06
C PHE A 411 -12.08 -22.11 -0.11
N LYS A 412 -11.36 -21.56 -1.09
CA LYS A 412 -9.92 -21.81 -1.27
C LYS A 412 -9.13 -21.41 -0.03
N ALA A 413 -9.42 -20.24 0.55
CA ALA A 413 -8.76 -19.78 1.78
C ALA A 413 -8.96 -20.78 2.93
N GLN A 414 -10.18 -21.33 3.09
CA GLN A 414 -10.46 -22.34 4.10
C GLN A 414 -9.68 -23.64 3.84
N GLN A 415 -9.57 -24.08 2.60
CA GLN A 415 -8.77 -25.25 2.24
C GLN A 415 -7.27 -25.05 2.58
N TRP A 416 -6.72 -23.87 2.29
CA TRP A 416 -5.33 -23.56 2.67
C TRP A 416 -5.15 -23.51 4.19
N CYS A 417 -6.10 -22.92 4.92
CA CYS A 417 -6.10 -22.91 6.38
C CYS A 417 -6.06 -24.33 6.97
N GLU A 418 -6.86 -25.26 6.43
CA GLU A 418 -6.87 -26.67 6.86
C GLU A 418 -5.54 -27.37 6.57
N LYS A 419 -4.95 -27.16 5.38
CA LYS A 419 -3.62 -27.69 5.02
C LYS A 419 -2.54 -27.19 5.98
N ILE A 420 -2.52 -25.88 6.26
CA ILE A 420 -1.52 -25.26 7.14
C ILE A 420 -1.66 -25.76 8.58
N ARG A 421 -2.89 -25.83 9.11
CA ARG A 421 -3.17 -26.28 10.48
C ARG A 421 -2.79 -27.73 10.73
N ASN A 422 -3.01 -28.62 9.75
CA ASN A 422 -2.84 -30.05 9.89
C ASN A 422 -1.42 -30.53 9.56
N SER A 423 -0.48 -29.63 9.34
CA SER A 423 0.90 -29.90 8.93
C SER A 423 1.91 -29.60 10.03
#